data_ddcf62f47981662ad481c140955b1fb2
#
_entry.id   ddcf62f47981662ad481c140955b1fb2
#
_cell.length_a   1.000
_cell.length_b   1.000
_cell.length_c   1.000
_cell.angle_alpha   90.00
_cell.angle_beta   90.00
_cell.angle_gamma   90.00
#
_symmetry.space_group_name_H-M   'P 1'
#
loop_
_entity.id
_entity.type
_entity.pdbx_description
1 polymer ?
#
loop_
_entity_poly.entity_id
_entity_poly.type
_entity_poly.pdbx_seq_one_letter_code
_entity_poly.pdbx_strand_id
1 'polypeptide(L)'
;MKFTTTLTIYATLVVTALAHRREYSARCSTDSILPCICPAGTDYWESSTWSVVGASAIDVKGLIMDYYKSAWLGVVPYETRGPENKPGVSIRTSYLPTKVGTYSISEKLTDLKIDSRGGFIEKFEQLASTVPVAYNSGNGSFGGYWVTLESTYIFKYETAIRWSIYACETGHARNFAVFHENALKNVSSVLAAQGKIKGINIQPYSVQNF
;
A
#
# COMPACT_ATOMS: atom_id res chain seq x y z
N MET A 1 -29.52 64.17 -44.07
CA MET A 1 -28.71 62.90 -44.16
C MET A 1 -28.43 62.43 -42.80
N LYS A 2 -29.07 61.34 -42.37
CA LYS A 2 -28.86 60.71 -41.06
C LYS A 2 -27.93 59.50 -41.25
N PHE A 3 -26.73 59.53 -40.69
CA PHE A 3 -25.82 58.40 -40.66
C PHE A 3 -26.15 57.56 -39.44
N THR A 4 -26.65 56.39 -39.70
CA THR A 4 -26.86 55.38 -38.64
C THR A 4 -25.61 54.52 -38.55
N THR A 5 -24.83 54.64 -37.46
CA THR A 5 -23.65 53.88 -37.24
C THR A 5 -24.09 52.59 -36.52
N THR A 6 -24.03 51.45 -37.20
CA THR A 6 -24.30 50.12 -36.61
C THR A 6 -23.04 49.62 -35.89
N LEU A 7 -23.10 49.60 -34.59
CA LEU A 7 -22.02 49.08 -33.75
C LEU A 7 -22.17 47.56 -33.68
N THR A 8 -21.33 46.85 -34.40
CA THR A 8 -21.27 45.38 -34.36
C THR A 8 -20.42 44.96 -33.18
N ILE A 9 -21.06 44.51 -32.12
CA ILE A 9 -20.38 43.93 -30.93
C ILE A 9 -20.01 42.49 -31.27
N TYR A 10 -18.74 42.24 -31.55
CA TYR A 10 -18.19 40.87 -31.57
C TYR A 10 -18.04 40.38 -30.13
N ALA A 11 -18.99 39.59 -29.68
CA ALA A 11 -18.86 38.81 -28.47
C ALA A 11 -17.88 37.64 -28.74
N THR A 12 -16.62 37.84 -28.46
CA THR A 12 -15.63 36.77 -28.40
C THR A 12 -15.98 35.91 -27.21
N LEU A 13 -16.68 34.82 -27.45
CA LEU A 13 -16.82 33.70 -26.52
C LEU A 13 -15.43 33.07 -26.34
N VAL A 14 -14.71 33.55 -25.34
CA VAL A 14 -13.55 32.82 -24.80
C VAL A 14 -14.11 31.62 -24.07
N VAL A 15 -14.28 30.51 -24.81
CA VAL A 15 -14.46 29.19 -24.20
C VAL A 15 -13.12 28.84 -23.55
N THR A 16 -12.94 29.26 -22.31
CA THR A 16 -11.94 28.65 -21.44
C THR A 16 -12.37 27.22 -21.26
N ALA A 17 -11.87 26.34 -22.12
CA ALA A 17 -11.81 24.92 -21.85
C ALA A 17 -10.94 24.77 -20.61
N LEU A 18 -11.58 24.84 -19.44
CA LEU A 18 -11.07 24.24 -18.23
C LEU A 18 -10.94 22.76 -18.56
N ALA A 19 -9.80 22.41 -19.16
CA ALA A 19 -9.33 21.05 -19.16
C ALA A 19 -9.25 20.69 -17.68
N HIS A 20 -10.32 20.13 -17.15
CA HIS A 20 -10.27 19.31 -15.96
C HIS A 20 -9.23 18.26 -16.30
N ARG A 21 -7.99 18.52 -15.95
CA ARG A 21 -7.02 17.47 -15.70
C ARG A 21 -7.71 16.61 -14.66
N ARG A 22 -8.47 15.63 -15.10
CA ARG A 22 -8.74 14.47 -14.29
C ARG A 22 -7.36 13.96 -13.95
N GLU A 23 -6.88 14.33 -12.76
CA GLU A 23 -5.79 13.59 -12.14
C GLU A 23 -6.32 12.17 -12.12
N TYR A 24 -5.82 11.38 -13.03
CA TYR A 24 -6.06 9.96 -13.07
C TYR A 24 -5.28 9.42 -11.86
N SER A 25 -5.89 9.55 -10.68
CA SER A 25 -5.36 8.87 -9.51
C SER A 25 -5.47 7.38 -9.80
N ALA A 26 -4.36 6.70 -9.74
CA ALA A 26 -4.33 5.26 -9.82
C ALA A 26 -5.36 4.68 -8.83
N ARG A 27 -6.11 3.67 -9.25
CA ARG A 27 -7.16 3.03 -8.45
C ARG A 27 -6.96 1.54 -8.45
N CYS A 28 -7.00 0.94 -7.29
CA CYS A 28 -7.04 -0.50 -7.15
C CYS A 28 -8.42 -0.99 -6.73
N SER A 29 -8.86 -2.08 -7.34
CA SER A 29 -10.08 -2.80 -7.01
C SER A 29 -9.74 -4.26 -6.76
N THR A 30 -10.31 -4.84 -5.72
CA THR A 30 -10.11 -6.26 -5.40
C THR A 30 -10.90 -7.20 -6.31
N ASP A 31 -11.79 -6.65 -7.15
CA ASP A 31 -12.70 -7.43 -7.99
C ASP A 31 -12.23 -7.52 -9.45
N SER A 32 -11.06 -6.93 -9.76
CA SER A 32 -10.49 -6.94 -11.12
C SER A 32 -9.32 -7.92 -11.23
N ILE A 33 -9.17 -8.54 -12.42
CA ILE A 33 -8.02 -9.39 -12.77
C ILE A 33 -6.72 -8.57 -12.69
N LEU A 34 -6.78 -7.31 -13.13
CA LEU A 34 -5.75 -6.31 -12.87
C LEU A 34 -6.29 -5.38 -11.78
N PRO A 35 -5.86 -5.54 -10.52
CA PRO A 35 -6.46 -4.82 -9.41
C PRO A 35 -6.26 -3.32 -9.47
N CYS A 36 -5.28 -2.83 -10.24
CA CYS A 36 -4.99 -1.41 -10.34
C CYS A 36 -5.11 -0.89 -11.78
N ILE A 37 -5.71 0.30 -11.93
CA ILE A 37 -5.67 1.10 -13.15
C ILE A 37 -4.57 2.13 -12.97
N CYS A 38 -3.50 2.00 -13.73
CA CYS A 38 -2.36 2.89 -13.67
C CYS A 38 -2.55 4.13 -14.55
N PRO A 39 -2.05 5.32 -14.11
CA PRO A 39 -2.01 6.51 -14.93
C PRO A 39 -1.17 6.30 -16.20
N ALA A 40 -1.45 7.08 -17.24
CA ALA A 40 -0.64 7.06 -18.46
C ALA A 40 0.85 7.33 -18.13
N GLY A 41 1.73 6.52 -18.70
CA GLY A 41 3.18 6.61 -18.46
C GLY A 41 3.66 5.87 -17.21
N THR A 42 2.78 5.11 -16.57
CA THR A 42 3.16 4.18 -15.49
C THR A 42 2.72 2.78 -15.83
N ASP A 43 3.47 1.80 -15.37
CA ASP A 43 3.21 0.38 -15.55
C ASP A 43 2.69 -0.23 -14.25
N TYR A 44 1.81 -1.22 -14.39
CA TYR A 44 1.33 -2.01 -13.27
C TYR A 44 2.39 -3.01 -12.80
N TRP A 45 2.59 -3.04 -11.52
CA TRP A 45 3.50 -3.97 -10.86
C TRP A 45 2.86 -4.56 -9.61
N GLU A 46 3.14 -5.83 -9.34
CA GLU A 46 2.70 -6.49 -8.10
C GLU A 46 3.75 -7.43 -7.54
N SER A 47 3.70 -7.63 -6.23
CA SER A 47 4.43 -8.67 -5.52
C SER A 47 3.55 -9.26 -4.43
N SER A 48 3.59 -10.59 -4.30
CA SER A 48 2.95 -11.29 -3.18
C SER A 48 3.98 -12.14 -2.47
N THR A 49 4.07 -11.97 -1.16
CA THR A 49 4.95 -12.72 -0.27
C THR A 49 4.13 -13.64 0.60
N TRP A 50 4.51 -14.89 0.66
CA TRP A 50 3.82 -15.94 1.39
C TRP A 50 4.71 -16.51 2.48
N SER A 51 4.12 -16.91 3.62
CA SER A 51 4.79 -17.60 4.70
C SER A 51 3.80 -18.45 5.47
N VAL A 52 4.29 -19.48 6.16
CA VAL A 52 3.53 -20.13 7.23
C VAL A 52 4.30 -19.95 8.52
N VAL A 53 3.62 -19.42 9.52
CA VAL A 53 4.17 -19.22 10.87
C VAL A 53 3.63 -20.31 11.79
N GLY A 54 4.52 -21.01 12.47
CA GLY A 54 4.20 -22.12 13.40
C GLY A 54 3.60 -21.65 14.72
N ALA A 55 2.71 -20.65 14.69
CA ALA A 55 2.02 -20.09 15.85
C ALA A 55 0.51 -20.03 15.59
N SER A 56 -0.27 -19.84 16.66
CA SER A 56 -1.72 -19.67 16.53
C SER A 56 -2.08 -18.37 15.80
N ALA A 57 -3.19 -18.36 15.07
CA ALA A 57 -3.67 -17.17 14.40
C ALA A 57 -3.92 -16.00 15.37
N ILE A 58 -4.29 -16.29 16.60
CA ILE A 58 -4.47 -15.27 17.67
C ILE A 58 -3.12 -14.64 18.03
N ASP A 59 -2.06 -15.43 18.16
CA ASP A 59 -0.72 -14.91 18.47
C ASP A 59 -0.15 -14.09 17.32
N VAL A 60 -0.32 -14.57 16.08
CA VAL A 60 0.07 -13.82 14.87
C VAL A 60 -0.71 -12.52 14.78
N LYS A 61 -2.03 -12.56 14.94
CA LYS A 61 -2.88 -11.36 14.96
C LYS A 61 -2.42 -10.36 16.03
N GLY A 62 -2.14 -10.83 17.24
CA GLY A 62 -1.69 -9.98 18.34
C GLY A 62 -0.36 -9.26 18.08
N LEU A 63 0.46 -9.77 17.16
CA LEU A 63 1.72 -9.13 16.77
C LEU A 63 1.58 -8.19 15.59
N ILE A 64 0.79 -8.54 14.54
CA ILE A 64 0.89 -7.87 13.25
C ILE A 64 -0.36 -7.12 12.79
N MET A 65 -1.53 -7.31 13.45
CA MET A 65 -2.79 -6.69 13.00
C MET A 65 -2.91 -5.22 13.39
N ASP A 66 -2.23 -4.78 14.47
CA ASP A 66 -2.37 -3.41 14.92
C ASP A 66 -1.73 -2.45 13.92
N TYR A 67 -2.56 -1.71 13.22
CA TYR A 67 -2.16 -0.84 12.12
C TYR A 67 -1.11 0.21 12.52
N TYR A 68 -1.12 0.64 13.78
CA TYR A 68 -0.15 1.62 14.27
C TYR A 68 1.13 0.99 14.83
N LYS A 69 1.10 -0.31 15.17
CA LYS A 69 2.22 -1.03 15.75
C LYS A 69 2.98 -1.85 14.71
N SER A 70 3.71 -1.18 13.87
CA SER A 70 4.41 -1.80 12.74
C SER A 70 5.90 -2.07 12.96
N ALA A 71 6.36 -2.11 14.22
CA ALA A 71 7.76 -2.41 14.54
C ALA A 71 8.23 -3.78 14.02
N TRP A 72 7.32 -4.73 13.90
CA TRP A 72 7.59 -6.06 13.36
C TRP A 72 8.08 -6.03 11.91
N LEU A 73 7.69 -5.01 11.13
CA LEU A 73 8.16 -4.85 9.76
C LEU A 73 9.42 -3.96 9.65
N GLY A 74 9.97 -3.51 10.78
CA GLY A 74 11.17 -2.68 10.81
C GLY A 74 10.91 -1.18 10.56
N VAL A 75 9.65 -0.78 10.45
CA VAL A 75 9.26 0.63 10.26
C VAL A 75 8.29 1.03 11.37
N VAL A 76 8.63 2.09 12.09
CA VAL A 76 7.78 2.63 13.16
C VAL A 76 7.21 3.97 12.69
N PRO A 77 5.89 4.16 12.71
CA PRO A 77 5.29 5.45 12.40
C PRO A 77 5.77 6.52 13.39
N TYR A 78 6.15 7.68 12.88
CA TYR A 78 6.44 8.83 13.71
C TYR A 78 5.20 9.71 13.96
N GLU A 79 4.16 9.54 13.17
CA GLU A 79 2.87 10.21 13.32
C GLU A 79 1.73 9.23 13.02
N THR A 80 0.68 9.31 13.82
CA THR A 80 -0.58 8.59 13.60
C THR A 80 -1.75 9.54 13.75
N ARG A 81 -2.80 9.34 12.94
CA ARG A 81 -4.02 10.15 12.99
C ARG A 81 -5.26 9.27 12.96
N GLY A 82 -6.28 9.69 13.68
CA GLY A 82 -7.53 8.97 13.83
C GLY A 82 -7.46 7.87 14.88
N PRO A 83 -8.60 7.22 15.17
CA PRO A 83 -8.66 6.09 16.08
C PRO A 83 -7.93 4.87 15.49
N GLU A 84 -7.35 4.06 16.38
CA GLU A 84 -6.62 2.86 16.05
C GLU A 84 -7.51 1.85 15.29
N ASN A 85 -6.96 1.20 14.26
CA ASN A 85 -7.61 0.11 13.51
C ASN A 85 -9.01 0.43 12.93
N LYS A 86 -9.28 1.70 12.58
CA LYS A 86 -10.54 2.12 11.99
C LYS A 86 -10.41 2.36 10.48
N PRO A 87 -10.97 1.49 9.61
CA PRO A 87 -10.97 1.69 8.17
C PRO A 87 -11.53 3.05 7.74
N GLY A 88 -10.90 3.65 6.73
CA GLY A 88 -11.24 4.95 6.18
C GLY A 88 -10.75 6.15 7.00
N VAL A 89 -10.29 5.95 8.24
CA VAL A 89 -9.93 7.02 9.18
C VAL A 89 -8.49 6.91 9.70
N SER A 90 -8.03 5.70 10.02
CA SER A 90 -6.69 5.48 10.57
C SER A 90 -5.62 5.78 9.52
N ILE A 91 -4.70 6.67 9.84
CA ILE A 91 -3.57 7.06 9.00
C ILE A 91 -2.30 6.91 9.83
N ARG A 92 -1.27 6.32 9.23
CA ARG A 92 0.08 6.29 9.79
C ARG A 92 1.05 6.94 8.81
N THR A 93 2.04 7.63 9.34
CA THR A 93 3.10 8.27 8.55
C THR A 93 4.45 7.78 9.04
N SER A 94 5.26 7.32 8.10
CA SER A 94 6.56 6.72 8.37
C SER A 94 7.64 7.33 7.48
N TYR A 95 8.89 7.26 7.93
CA TYR A 95 10.03 7.55 7.08
C TYR A 95 10.46 6.31 6.31
N LEU A 96 10.58 6.46 5.00
CA LEU A 96 11.13 5.43 4.12
C LEU A 96 12.52 5.88 3.62
N PRO A 97 13.60 5.32 4.14
CA PRO A 97 14.92 5.58 3.61
C PRO A 97 15.12 4.87 2.27
N THR A 98 15.64 5.60 1.29
CA THR A 98 16.02 5.08 -0.02
C THR A 98 17.46 5.49 -0.34
N LYS A 99 18.02 4.97 -1.44
CA LYS A 99 19.37 5.37 -1.89
C LYS A 99 19.45 6.83 -2.34
N VAL A 100 18.33 7.46 -2.67
CA VAL A 100 18.26 8.84 -3.15
C VAL A 100 17.74 9.83 -2.11
N GLY A 101 17.37 9.35 -0.92
CA GLY A 101 16.89 10.19 0.17
C GLY A 101 15.89 9.50 1.08
N THR A 102 15.41 10.23 2.07
CA THR A 102 14.38 9.76 2.98
C THR A 102 13.05 10.44 2.62
N TYR A 103 12.03 9.63 2.38
CA TYR A 103 10.69 10.11 2.06
C TYR A 103 9.76 9.93 3.26
N SER A 104 8.85 10.87 3.44
CA SER A 104 7.73 10.73 4.35
C SER A 104 6.55 10.11 3.59
N ILE A 105 6.11 8.96 4.03
CA ILE A 105 5.00 8.23 3.40
C ILE A 105 3.86 8.11 4.39
N SER A 106 2.69 8.56 3.97
CA SER A 106 1.45 8.37 4.72
C SER A 106 0.62 7.28 4.07
N GLU A 107 0.12 6.38 4.90
CA GLU A 107 -0.76 5.29 4.50
C GLU A 107 -2.08 5.39 5.26
N LYS A 108 -3.17 5.02 4.60
CA LYS A 108 -4.51 4.99 5.19
C LYS A 108 -5.04 3.56 5.19
N LEU A 109 -5.49 3.10 6.34
CA LEU A 109 -6.23 1.84 6.47
C LEU A 109 -7.56 1.97 5.72
N THR A 110 -7.82 1.08 4.76
CA THR A 110 -9.04 1.11 3.93
C THR A 110 -10.03 0.01 4.27
N ASP A 111 -9.55 -1.16 4.72
CA ASP A 111 -10.40 -2.27 5.16
C ASP A 111 -9.72 -3.07 6.27
N LEU A 112 -10.51 -3.60 7.19
CA LEU A 112 -10.07 -4.54 8.22
C LEU A 112 -11.20 -5.51 8.53
N LYS A 113 -10.95 -6.78 8.29
CA LYS A 113 -11.87 -7.87 8.61
C LYS A 113 -11.16 -8.87 9.50
N ILE A 114 -11.85 -9.34 10.54
CA ILE A 114 -11.32 -10.32 11.49
C ILE A 114 -12.28 -11.50 11.50
N ASP A 115 -11.74 -12.71 11.38
CA ASP A 115 -12.55 -13.92 11.50
C ASP A 115 -12.57 -14.45 12.95
N SER A 116 -13.49 -15.36 13.22
CA SER A 116 -13.70 -15.96 14.55
C SER A 116 -12.55 -16.86 15.03
N ARG A 117 -11.65 -17.28 14.14
CA ARG A 117 -10.48 -18.12 14.46
C ARG A 117 -9.20 -17.32 14.66
N GLY A 118 -9.30 -15.97 14.54
CA GLY A 118 -8.18 -15.06 14.72
C GLY A 118 -7.45 -14.69 13.43
N GLY A 119 -7.89 -15.18 12.28
CA GLY A 119 -7.44 -14.67 10.98
C GLY A 119 -7.93 -13.25 10.74
N PHE A 120 -7.26 -12.53 9.84
CA PHE A 120 -7.69 -11.20 9.45
C PHE A 120 -7.24 -10.85 8.02
N ILE A 121 -7.93 -9.86 7.45
CA ILE A 121 -7.54 -9.18 6.21
C ILE A 121 -7.46 -7.70 6.52
N GLU A 122 -6.29 -7.12 6.32
CA GLU A 122 -6.03 -5.70 6.44
C GLU A 122 -5.66 -5.14 5.07
N LYS A 123 -6.31 -4.05 4.66
CA LYS A 123 -5.97 -3.34 3.43
C LYS A 123 -5.65 -1.90 3.74
N PHE A 124 -4.62 -1.39 3.09
CA PHE A 124 -4.24 0.01 3.19
C PHE A 124 -3.65 0.53 1.87
N GLU A 125 -3.67 1.82 1.72
CA GLU A 125 -3.18 2.50 0.53
C GLU A 125 -2.25 3.66 0.90
N GLN A 126 -1.27 3.91 0.06
CA GLN A 126 -0.51 5.15 0.14
C GLN A 126 -1.46 6.33 -0.13
N LEU A 127 -1.45 7.33 0.75
CA LEU A 127 -2.12 8.59 0.45
C LEU A 127 -1.39 9.29 -0.68
N ALA A 128 -2.15 9.90 -1.59
CA ALA A 128 -1.61 10.63 -2.71
C ALA A 128 -0.54 11.61 -2.23
N SER A 129 0.70 11.28 -2.52
CA SER A 129 1.84 12.17 -2.31
C SER A 129 1.93 13.08 -3.53
N THR A 130 2.17 14.36 -3.30
CA THR A 130 2.45 15.30 -4.39
C THR A 130 3.80 15.02 -5.07
N VAL A 131 4.59 14.13 -4.48
CA VAL A 131 5.93 13.79 -4.98
C VAL A 131 6.02 12.26 -5.11
N PRO A 132 6.23 11.71 -6.31
CA PRO A 132 6.50 10.28 -6.48
C PRO A 132 7.70 9.86 -5.65
N VAL A 133 7.64 8.67 -5.05
CA VAL A 133 8.77 8.12 -4.30
C VAL A 133 9.79 7.56 -5.29
N ALA A 134 10.94 8.19 -5.41
CA ALA A 134 12.02 7.74 -6.27
C ALA A 134 12.86 6.65 -5.60
N TYR A 135 13.29 5.66 -6.40
CA TYR A 135 14.18 4.58 -5.98
C TYR A 135 15.37 4.45 -6.91
N ASN A 136 16.38 3.71 -6.49
CA ASN A 136 17.51 3.31 -7.31
C ASN A 136 18.18 4.47 -8.05
N SER A 137 18.53 5.54 -7.36
CA SER A 137 19.23 6.71 -7.95
C SER A 137 18.40 7.44 -9.01
N GLY A 138 17.08 7.40 -8.89
CA GLY A 138 16.16 8.13 -9.78
C GLY A 138 15.77 7.39 -11.06
N ASN A 139 16.20 6.13 -11.23
CA ASN A 139 15.85 5.35 -12.41
C ASN A 139 14.43 4.74 -12.39
N GLY A 140 13.68 4.96 -11.32
CA GLY A 140 12.30 4.53 -11.18
C GLY A 140 11.62 5.20 -10.01
N SER A 141 10.31 5.33 -10.09
CA SER A 141 9.47 5.86 -9.03
C SER A 141 8.13 5.16 -9.00
N PHE A 142 7.48 5.14 -7.85
CA PHE A 142 6.08 4.77 -7.77
C PHE A 142 5.25 5.95 -7.24
N GLY A 143 4.06 6.11 -7.81
CA GLY A 143 3.13 7.20 -7.52
C GLY A 143 1.85 6.74 -6.84
N GLY A 144 1.90 5.62 -6.16
CA GLY A 144 0.80 5.03 -5.42
C GLY A 144 0.95 3.53 -5.31
N TYR A 145 0.61 3.00 -4.15
CA TYR A 145 0.53 1.56 -3.92
C TYR A 145 -0.64 1.22 -3.01
N TRP A 146 -1.07 -0.02 -3.12
CA TRP A 146 -2.14 -0.62 -2.34
C TRP A 146 -1.65 -1.94 -1.79
N VAL A 147 -1.96 -2.19 -0.54
CA VAL A 147 -1.46 -3.36 0.18
C VAL A 147 -2.63 -4.16 0.72
N THR A 148 -2.47 -5.48 0.65
CA THR A 148 -3.34 -6.43 1.37
C THR A 148 -2.44 -7.33 2.21
N LEU A 149 -2.64 -7.31 3.52
CA LEU A 149 -2.05 -8.22 4.47
C LEU A 149 -3.12 -9.18 4.95
N GLU A 150 -2.93 -10.46 4.72
CA GLU A 150 -3.85 -11.52 5.12
C GLU A 150 -3.16 -12.47 6.08
N SER A 151 -3.86 -12.81 7.14
CA SER A 151 -3.49 -13.85 8.09
C SER A 151 -4.61 -14.87 8.17
N THR A 152 -4.35 -16.10 7.80
CA THR A 152 -5.36 -17.17 7.71
C THR A 152 -5.01 -18.31 8.63
N TYR A 153 -5.94 -18.68 9.51
CA TYR A 153 -5.84 -19.90 10.30
C TYR A 153 -5.78 -21.13 9.39
N ILE A 154 -4.75 -21.94 9.50
CA ILE A 154 -4.64 -23.25 8.85
C ILE A 154 -4.98 -24.34 9.85
N PHE A 155 -4.21 -24.41 10.94
CA PHE A 155 -4.35 -25.39 11.98
C PHE A 155 -3.97 -24.78 13.35
N LYS A 156 -4.10 -25.50 14.44
CA LYS A 156 -3.96 -25.04 15.84
C LYS A 156 -2.75 -24.12 16.07
N TYR A 157 -1.62 -24.44 15.48
CA TYR A 157 -0.35 -23.70 15.59
C TYR A 157 0.27 -23.45 14.21
N GLU A 158 -0.56 -23.22 13.21
CA GLU A 158 -0.11 -22.90 11.85
C GLU A 158 -0.99 -21.83 11.26
N THR A 159 -0.38 -20.73 10.90
CA THR A 159 -1.04 -19.56 10.32
C THR A 159 -0.34 -19.20 9.02
N ALA A 160 -1.10 -19.18 7.92
CA ALA A 160 -0.59 -18.64 6.66
C ALA A 160 -0.65 -17.11 6.69
N ILE A 161 0.38 -16.49 6.16
CA ILE A 161 0.40 -15.05 5.92
C ILE A 161 0.64 -14.83 4.44
N ARG A 162 -0.18 -13.96 3.83
CA ARG A 162 0.04 -13.41 2.50
C ARG A 162 0.13 -11.90 2.59
N TRP A 163 1.18 -11.34 2.04
CA TRP A 163 1.35 -9.90 1.95
C TRP A 163 1.53 -9.49 0.50
N SER A 164 0.50 -8.88 -0.07
CA SER A 164 0.48 -8.43 -1.46
C SER A 164 0.60 -6.92 -1.52
N ILE A 165 1.40 -6.43 -2.46
CA ILE A 165 1.48 -5.02 -2.82
C ILE A 165 1.22 -4.87 -4.31
N TYR A 166 0.44 -3.88 -4.66
CA TYR A 166 0.10 -3.47 -6.01
C TYR A 166 0.55 -2.02 -6.18
N ALA A 167 1.25 -1.72 -7.24
CA ALA A 167 1.77 -0.38 -7.48
C ALA A 167 1.69 0.02 -8.95
N CYS A 168 1.62 1.33 -9.18
CA CYS A 168 1.82 1.92 -10.50
C CYS A 168 3.16 2.63 -10.49
N GLU A 169 4.07 2.27 -11.38
CA GLU A 169 5.44 2.73 -11.35
C GLU A 169 5.95 3.22 -12.71
N THR A 170 7.01 4.01 -12.68
CA THR A 170 7.78 4.39 -13.86
C THR A 170 9.18 3.82 -13.73
N GLY A 171 9.69 3.21 -14.81
CA GLY A 171 11.01 2.57 -14.80
C GLY A 171 11.04 1.35 -13.88
N HIS A 172 12.21 1.05 -13.32
CA HIS A 172 12.40 -0.06 -12.40
C HIS A 172 12.29 0.44 -10.97
N ALA A 173 11.13 0.28 -10.37
CA ALA A 173 10.93 0.58 -8.97
C ALA A 173 11.56 -0.47 -8.06
N ARG A 174 11.41 -0.27 -6.78
CA ARG A 174 11.99 -1.14 -5.76
C ARG A 174 11.32 -2.51 -5.77
N ASN A 175 12.14 -3.55 -5.72
CA ASN A 175 11.69 -4.87 -5.36
C ASN A 175 11.28 -4.92 -3.88
N PHE A 176 9.98 -4.94 -3.60
CA PHE A 176 9.44 -5.04 -2.24
C PHE A 176 9.55 -6.45 -1.65
N ALA A 177 9.82 -7.47 -2.46
CA ALA A 177 9.89 -8.85 -2.02
C ALA A 177 10.87 -9.04 -0.85
N VAL A 178 12.09 -8.52 -1.00
CA VAL A 178 13.11 -8.64 0.06
C VAL A 178 12.67 -7.96 1.35
N PHE A 179 11.98 -6.82 1.26
CA PHE A 179 11.46 -6.12 2.43
C PHE A 179 10.37 -6.95 3.12
N HIS A 180 9.40 -7.46 2.38
CA HIS A 180 8.32 -8.28 2.92
C HIS A 180 8.82 -9.61 3.49
N GLU A 181 9.75 -10.28 2.80
CA GLU A 181 10.35 -11.51 3.30
C GLU A 181 11.09 -11.30 4.63
N ASN A 182 11.87 -10.22 4.74
CA ASN A 182 12.57 -9.91 5.98
C ASN A 182 11.60 -9.58 7.12
N ALA A 183 10.53 -8.84 6.83
CA ALA A 183 9.49 -8.54 7.81
C ALA A 183 8.78 -9.82 8.30
N LEU A 184 8.42 -10.74 7.41
CA LEU A 184 7.78 -12.00 7.80
C LEU A 184 8.75 -12.97 8.52
N LYS A 185 10.05 -12.94 8.19
CA LYS A 185 11.09 -13.64 9.00
C LYS A 185 11.15 -13.07 10.41
N ASN A 186 11.05 -11.73 10.53
CA ASN A 186 11.05 -11.09 11.85
C ASN A 186 9.80 -11.46 12.67
N VAL A 187 8.62 -11.57 12.04
CA VAL A 187 7.41 -12.08 12.72
C VAL A 187 7.68 -13.45 13.36
N SER A 188 8.23 -14.40 12.60
CA SER A 188 8.58 -15.72 13.13
C SER A 188 9.60 -15.63 14.25
N SER A 189 10.61 -14.77 14.14
CA SER A 189 11.65 -14.59 15.16
C SER A 189 11.09 -14.01 16.46
N VAL A 190 10.23 -13.00 16.38
CA VAL A 190 9.59 -12.38 17.55
C VAL A 190 8.70 -13.38 18.27
N LEU A 191 7.87 -14.14 17.52
CA LEU A 191 7.02 -15.16 18.13
C LEU A 191 7.83 -16.34 18.72
N ALA A 192 8.95 -16.68 18.11
CA ALA A 192 9.87 -17.68 18.68
C ALA A 192 10.48 -17.19 20.00
N ALA A 193 10.95 -15.95 20.06
CA ALA A 193 11.48 -15.34 21.28
C ALA A 193 10.42 -15.26 22.41
N GLN A 194 9.14 -15.19 22.06
CA GLN A 194 8.01 -15.22 23.00
C GLN A 194 7.58 -16.67 23.37
N GLY A 195 8.23 -17.72 22.86
CA GLY A 195 7.86 -19.11 23.07
C GLY A 195 6.53 -19.53 22.44
N LYS A 196 6.07 -18.82 21.42
CA LYS A 196 4.78 -19.03 20.76
C LYS A 196 4.86 -19.93 19.53
N ILE A 197 6.05 -20.21 19.00
CA ILE A 197 6.23 -21.16 17.91
C ILE A 197 6.11 -22.58 18.43
N LYS A 198 5.11 -23.32 17.94
CA LYS A 198 4.80 -24.71 18.32
C LYS A 198 4.50 -25.61 17.12
N GLY A 199 4.31 -25.02 15.94
CA GLY A 199 4.04 -25.70 14.67
C GLY A 199 5.17 -25.48 13.67
N ILE A 200 4.87 -25.73 12.41
CA ILE A 200 5.84 -25.67 11.30
C ILE A 200 5.97 -24.22 10.83
N ASN A 201 7.19 -23.76 10.64
CA ASN A 201 7.49 -22.52 9.93
C ASN A 201 7.91 -22.83 8.48
N ILE A 202 7.26 -22.19 7.52
CA ILE A 202 7.72 -22.12 6.13
C ILE A 202 8.30 -20.74 5.92
N GLN A 203 9.55 -20.68 5.45
CA GLN A 203 10.23 -19.42 5.19
C GLN A 203 9.47 -18.59 4.17
N PRO A 204 9.46 -17.26 4.31
CA PRO A 204 8.84 -16.38 3.35
C PRO A 204 9.46 -16.55 1.96
N TYR A 205 8.61 -16.52 0.96
CA TYR A 205 8.99 -16.47 -0.46
C TYR A 205 8.05 -15.52 -1.21
N SER A 206 8.57 -14.89 -2.25
CA SER A 206 7.82 -13.89 -3.02
C SER A 206 7.64 -14.32 -4.46
N VAL A 207 6.48 -13.96 -5.00
CA VAL A 207 6.17 -14.03 -6.42
C VAL A 207 5.90 -12.61 -6.91
N GLN A 208 6.47 -12.25 -8.05
CA GLN A 208 6.37 -10.92 -8.65
C GLN A 208 6.05 -11.05 -10.13
N ASN A 209 5.31 -10.08 -10.67
CA ASN A 209 5.28 -9.82 -12.10
C ASN A 209 6.35 -8.76 -12.43
N PHE A 210 6.96 -8.87 -13.54
CA PHE A 210 7.93 -7.93 -14.11
C PHE A 210 7.42 -7.43 -15.46
#